data_ceae6f8aff5aa8d602a4c0ebeeef1b88
#
_entry.id   ceae6f8aff5aa8d602a4c0ebeeef1b88
#
_cell.length_a   1.000
_cell.length_b   1.000
_cell.length_c   1.000
_cell.angle_alpha   90.00
_cell.angle_beta   90.00
_cell.angle_gamma   90.00
#
_symmetry.space_group_name_H-M   'P 1'
#
loop_
_entity.id
_entity.type
_entity.pdbx_description
1 polymer ?
#
loop_
_entity_poly.entity_id
_entity_poly.type
_entity_poly.pdbx_seq_one_letter_code
_entity_poly.pdbx_strand_id
1 'polypeptide(L)'
;RERMQRNLRIRAKVNSAIRRAMESQSFVEVETPFLMPSTPEGAREFLVPSRKEPGSFYALPQSPQLWKQLLMVAGIDRYYQIARCLRDEDLRADRQYEFMQLDAEMSFVTKDDVLGAISEAVMAAAEAVLGERPPQIEQITWLDAMNRFGLDKPDMRFGMELVELTSVFAGTEFKAFAQAESIKGLRVDAATYPDAASYGRNKLDALTDRAKQIGAKGLVWMKVGEGLALDSPVAKFLSDAERASLVAAMGAQPGDLLLLVADTWSTTCDVLGTLRNDIGRPPVHEGPYRYVWVIDFPLFVGVNATTGKPQPGHHPFCQPHPEDIERLESDPMSVRALAYDLVLNGWELGSGSIRIHEPEMQRR
;
A
#
# COMPACT_ATOMS: atom_id res chain seq x y z
N ARG A 1 -20.34 18.49 -18.97
CA ARG A 1 -19.43 19.56 -19.42
C ARG A 1 -18.83 20.32 -18.22
N GLU A 2 -19.63 20.76 -17.26
CA GLU A 2 -19.17 21.52 -16.08
C GLU A 2 -18.16 20.72 -15.21
N ARG A 3 -18.46 19.44 -14.94
CA ARG A 3 -17.55 18.55 -14.20
C ARG A 3 -16.19 18.44 -14.86
N MET A 4 -16.14 18.28 -16.20
CA MET A 4 -14.88 18.21 -16.94
C MET A 4 -14.10 19.53 -16.89
N GLN A 5 -14.78 20.66 -17.07
CA GLN A 5 -14.13 21.98 -16.94
C GLN A 5 -13.56 22.20 -15.55
N ARG A 6 -14.30 21.81 -14.50
CA ARG A 6 -13.82 21.87 -13.11
C ARG A 6 -12.55 21.01 -12.93
N ASN A 7 -12.58 19.77 -13.41
CA ASN A 7 -11.44 18.85 -13.28
C ASN A 7 -10.19 19.40 -14.00
N LEU A 8 -10.34 19.94 -15.20
CA LEU A 8 -9.21 20.56 -15.94
C LEU A 8 -8.63 21.76 -15.19
N ARG A 9 -9.48 22.61 -14.60
CA ARG A 9 -9.03 23.77 -13.79
C ARG A 9 -8.36 23.33 -12.50
N ILE A 10 -8.86 22.30 -11.82
CA ILE A 10 -8.23 21.72 -10.63
C ILE A 10 -6.85 21.17 -11.01
N ARG A 11 -6.75 20.39 -12.07
CA ARG A 11 -5.46 19.85 -12.54
C ARG A 11 -4.44 20.96 -12.84
N ALA A 12 -4.87 22.03 -13.50
CA ALA A 12 -3.99 23.18 -13.75
C ALA A 12 -3.49 23.83 -12.46
N LYS A 13 -4.37 23.99 -11.44
CA LYS A 13 -3.97 24.52 -10.12
C LYS A 13 -2.99 23.59 -9.41
N VAL A 14 -3.25 22.28 -9.41
CA VAL A 14 -2.37 21.28 -8.81
C VAL A 14 -0.98 21.33 -9.43
N ASN A 15 -0.88 21.26 -10.76
CA ASN A 15 0.41 21.30 -11.45
C ASN A 15 1.18 22.60 -11.17
N SER A 16 0.48 23.75 -11.12
CA SER A 16 1.10 25.04 -10.80
C SER A 16 1.59 25.09 -9.35
N ALA A 17 0.86 24.52 -8.39
CA ALA A 17 1.26 24.46 -6.98
C ALA A 17 2.48 23.55 -6.79
N ILE A 18 2.47 22.37 -7.41
CA ILE A 18 3.61 21.44 -7.40
C ILE A 18 4.87 22.13 -7.93
N ARG A 19 4.82 22.80 -9.10
CA ARG A 19 5.99 23.49 -9.66
C ARG A 19 6.56 24.49 -8.69
N ARG A 20 5.71 25.37 -8.13
CA ARG A 20 6.18 26.37 -7.15
C ARG A 20 6.81 25.71 -5.92
N ALA A 21 6.24 24.63 -5.41
CA ALA A 21 6.77 23.92 -4.26
C ALA A 21 8.12 23.25 -4.57
N MET A 22 8.29 22.66 -5.75
CA MET A 22 9.56 22.07 -6.17
C MET A 22 10.63 23.12 -6.41
N GLU A 23 10.31 24.20 -7.13
CA GLU A 23 11.22 25.32 -7.40
C GLU A 23 11.68 25.99 -6.11
N SER A 24 10.79 26.18 -5.12
CA SER A 24 11.16 26.76 -3.82
C SER A 24 12.14 25.93 -3.02
N GLN A 25 12.25 24.64 -3.34
CA GLN A 25 13.20 23.69 -2.77
C GLN A 25 14.45 23.47 -3.66
N SER A 26 14.66 24.36 -4.63
CA SER A 26 15.82 24.34 -5.58
C SER A 26 15.83 23.13 -6.51
N PHE A 27 14.68 22.55 -6.83
CA PHE A 27 14.60 21.56 -7.90
C PHE A 27 14.59 22.24 -9.28
N VAL A 28 15.21 21.59 -10.25
CA VAL A 28 15.25 22.00 -11.65
C VAL A 28 14.26 21.17 -12.45
N GLU A 29 13.32 21.81 -13.14
CA GLU A 29 12.42 21.11 -14.07
C GLU A 29 13.18 20.81 -15.38
N VAL A 30 13.28 19.52 -15.72
CA VAL A 30 13.94 19.10 -16.97
C VAL A 30 13.00 18.18 -17.74
N GLU A 31 12.64 18.57 -18.96
CA GLU A 31 11.90 17.71 -19.89
C GLU A 31 12.83 16.68 -20.53
N THR A 32 12.43 15.42 -20.46
CA THR A 32 13.21 14.29 -20.99
C THR A 32 12.69 13.83 -22.35
N PRO A 33 13.53 13.19 -23.20
CA PRO A 33 13.12 12.67 -24.49
C PRO A 33 11.98 11.64 -24.40
N PHE A 34 11.10 11.67 -25.39
CA PHE A 34 9.96 10.75 -25.52
C PHE A 34 10.28 9.51 -26.36
N LEU A 35 11.08 9.64 -27.40
CA LEU A 35 11.57 8.53 -28.21
C LEU A 35 12.87 8.03 -27.63
N MET A 36 12.85 6.84 -27.04
CA MET A 36 13.98 6.29 -26.29
C MET A 36 14.20 4.82 -26.65
N PRO A 37 15.38 4.24 -26.36
CA PRO A 37 15.54 2.80 -26.41
C PRO A 37 14.65 2.12 -25.36
N SER A 38 14.31 0.84 -25.61
CA SER A 38 13.61 0.01 -24.63
C SER A 38 14.37 -0.08 -23.32
N THR A 39 13.64 0.06 -22.21
CA THR A 39 14.18 -0.04 -20.84
C THR A 39 13.36 -1.06 -20.02
N PRO A 40 14.01 -1.96 -19.28
CA PRO A 40 13.30 -3.00 -18.52
C PRO A 40 12.72 -2.43 -17.22
N GLU A 41 11.62 -1.67 -17.29
CA GLU A 41 10.98 -1.05 -16.12
C GLU A 41 9.76 -1.81 -15.56
N GLY A 42 9.49 -3.02 -16.04
CA GLY A 42 8.47 -3.90 -15.48
C GLY A 42 7.13 -3.93 -16.21
N ALA A 43 6.68 -2.84 -16.84
CA ALA A 43 5.50 -2.83 -17.71
C ALA A 43 5.86 -3.15 -19.16
N ARG A 44 4.87 -3.50 -19.98
CA ARG A 44 5.08 -3.56 -21.44
C ARG A 44 5.14 -2.14 -22.00
N GLU A 45 5.99 -1.97 -23.02
CA GLU A 45 6.22 -0.69 -23.67
C GLU A 45 5.33 -0.51 -24.90
N PHE A 46 4.90 0.72 -25.15
CA PHE A 46 4.39 1.09 -26.47
C PHE A 46 5.54 1.36 -27.40
N LEU A 47 5.54 0.71 -28.58
CA LEU A 47 6.61 0.78 -29.54
C LEU A 47 6.26 1.69 -30.73
N VAL A 48 7.21 2.49 -31.19
CA VAL A 48 7.10 3.33 -32.38
C VAL A 48 8.10 2.85 -33.42
N PRO A 49 7.66 2.36 -34.60
CA PRO A 49 8.58 1.89 -35.65
C PRO A 49 9.52 2.98 -36.12
N SER A 50 10.81 2.65 -36.27
CA SER A 50 11.80 3.55 -36.89
C SER A 50 11.62 3.59 -38.41
N ARG A 51 11.40 4.78 -38.94
CA ARG A 51 11.36 4.97 -40.40
C ARG A 51 12.74 4.89 -41.05
N LYS A 52 13.80 5.18 -40.29
CA LYS A 52 15.17 5.20 -40.79
C LYS A 52 15.81 3.82 -40.82
N GLU A 53 15.43 2.96 -39.87
CA GLU A 53 16.01 1.63 -39.72
C GLU A 53 14.89 0.59 -39.70
N PRO A 54 14.55 -0.06 -40.83
CA PRO A 54 13.53 -1.09 -40.90
C PRO A 54 13.82 -2.23 -39.91
N GLY A 55 12.80 -2.62 -39.12
CA GLY A 55 12.93 -3.66 -38.07
C GLY A 55 13.37 -3.14 -36.71
N SER A 56 13.73 -1.86 -36.58
CA SER A 56 14.03 -1.20 -35.32
C SER A 56 12.84 -0.38 -34.80
N PHE A 57 12.78 -0.21 -33.49
CA PHE A 57 11.69 0.50 -32.81
C PHE A 57 12.25 1.43 -31.74
N TYR A 58 11.57 2.54 -31.55
CA TYR A 58 11.67 3.34 -30.32
C TYR A 58 10.64 2.85 -29.33
N ALA A 59 10.93 2.99 -28.05
CA ALA A 59 9.95 2.83 -26.97
C ALA A 59 9.41 4.19 -26.50
N LEU A 60 8.16 4.23 -26.07
CA LEU A 60 7.61 5.37 -25.34
C LEU A 60 7.90 5.20 -23.84
N PRO A 61 8.15 6.30 -23.08
CA PRO A 61 8.64 6.21 -21.72
C PRO A 61 7.57 5.65 -20.75
N GLN A 62 7.94 4.63 -20.00
CA GLN A 62 7.19 4.16 -18.83
C GLN A 62 7.38 5.11 -17.64
N SER A 63 8.58 5.66 -17.51
CA SER A 63 9.01 6.74 -16.63
C SER A 63 10.30 7.36 -17.18
N PRO A 64 10.75 8.51 -16.68
CA PRO A 64 12.03 9.11 -17.08
C PRO A 64 13.23 8.50 -16.32
N GLN A 65 13.17 7.27 -15.84
CA GLN A 65 14.16 6.65 -14.94
C GLN A 65 15.59 6.70 -15.46
N LEU A 66 15.83 6.35 -16.72
CA LEU A 66 17.17 6.39 -17.31
C LEU A 66 17.73 7.82 -17.36
N TRP A 67 16.89 8.75 -17.77
CA TRP A 67 17.29 10.14 -17.93
C TRP A 67 17.59 10.84 -16.62
N LYS A 68 16.75 10.64 -15.60
CA LYS A 68 16.98 11.27 -14.29
C LYS A 68 18.26 10.75 -13.62
N GLN A 69 18.62 9.48 -13.80
CA GLN A 69 19.91 8.95 -13.32
C GLN A 69 21.08 9.64 -14.04
N LEU A 70 20.99 9.84 -15.36
CA LEU A 70 22.01 10.57 -16.11
C LEU A 70 22.10 12.04 -15.68
N LEU A 71 21.00 12.67 -15.33
CA LEU A 71 20.99 14.03 -14.79
C LEU A 71 21.71 14.11 -13.43
N MET A 72 21.52 13.12 -12.55
CA MET A 72 22.27 13.04 -11.28
C MET A 72 23.78 12.93 -11.56
N VAL A 73 24.19 12.05 -12.47
CA VAL A 73 25.60 11.92 -12.88
C VAL A 73 26.14 13.22 -13.48
N ALA A 74 25.31 13.98 -14.18
CA ALA A 74 25.67 15.28 -14.76
C ALA A 74 25.70 16.43 -13.75
N GLY A 75 25.37 16.19 -12.47
CA GLY A 75 25.42 17.21 -11.41
C GLY A 75 24.14 18.01 -11.23
N ILE A 76 23.00 17.51 -11.73
CA ILE A 76 21.68 18.07 -11.43
C ILE A 76 21.16 17.39 -10.16
N ASP A 77 21.56 17.86 -8.98
CA ASP A 77 21.31 17.19 -7.71
C ASP A 77 19.86 17.16 -7.26
N ARG A 78 19.00 18.01 -7.84
CA ARG A 78 17.56 18.05 -7.56
C ARG A 78 16.81 18.27 -8.87
N TYR A 79 16.33 17.17 -9.42
CA TYR A 79 15.55 17.14 -10.67
C TYR A 79 14.07 16.90 -10.35
N TYR A 80 13.18 17.51 -11.14
CA TYR A 80 11.80 17.07 -11.25
C TYR A 80 11.25 17.27 -12.66
N GLN A 81 10.13 16.60 -12.93
CA GLN A 81 9.35 16.76 -14.16
C GLN A 81 7.89 16.38 -13.89
N ILE A 82 6.95 17.12 -14.47
CA ILE A 82 5.58 16.62 -14.61
C ILE A 82 5.54 15.73 -15.83
N ALA A 83 5.97 14.49 -15.67
CA ALA A 83 6.25 13.54 -16.73
C ALA A 83 5.00 12.85 -17.25
N ARG A 84 4.89 12.72 -18.57
CA ARG A 84 3.92 11.86 -19.21
C ARG A 84 4.48 10.44 -19.30
N CYS A 85 3.75 9.49 -18.72
CA CYS A 85 4.14 8.08 -18.67
C CYS A 85 3.13 7.23 -19.42
N LEU A 86 3.64 6.20 -20.11
CA LEU A 86 2.84 5.28 -20.92
C LEU A 86 3.20 3.84 -20.55
N ARG A 87 2.19 3.06 -20.17
CA ARG A 87 2.36 1.65 -19.81
C ARG A 87 1.28 0.81 -20.47
N ASP A 88 1.68 -0.21 -21.23
CA ASP A 88 0.76 -1.18 -21.84
C ASP A 88 0.41 -2.28 -20.85
N GLU A 89 -0.44 -1.93 -19.89
CA GLU A 89 -0.93 -2.80 -18.82
C GLU A 89 -2.44 -2.95 -18.88
N ASP A 90 -2.97 -3.97 -18.22
CA ASP A 90 -4.41 -4.14 -18.09
C ASP A 90 -5.05 -2.98 -17.31
N LEU A 91 -6.12 -2.43 -17.86
CA LEU A 91 -6.86 -1.33 -17.22
C LEU A 91 -7.50 -1.79 -15.91
N ARG A 92 -7.38 -0.95 -14.88
CA ARG A 92 -8.04 -1.13 -13.58
C ARG A 92 -8.69 0.19 -13.17
N ALA A 93 -9.40 0.19 -12.05
CA ALA A 93 -10.05 1.40 -11.53
C ALA A 93 -9.07 2.57 -11.30
N ASP A 94 -7.82 2.25 -11.00
CA ASP A 94 -6.72 3.16 -10.65
C ASP A 94 -5.57 3.17 -11.68
N ARG A 95 -5.68 2.44 -12.81
CA ARG A 95 -4.61 2.33 -13.81
C ARG A 95 -5.12 2.66 -15.20
N GLN A 96 -4.33 3.48 -15.90
CA GLN A 96 -4.57 3.85 -17.30
C GLN A 96 -3.28 3.73 -18.12
N TYR A 97 -3.40 3.55 -19.43
CA TYR A 97 -2.27 3.45 -20.35
C TYR A 97 -1.39 4.70 -20.37
N GLU A 98 -2.00 5.87 -20.23
CA GLU A 98 -1.36 7.17 -20.27
C GLU A 98 -1.74 7.97 -19.03
N PHE A 99 -0.76 8.42 -18.28
CA PHE A 99 -0.94 9.20 -17.06
C PHE A 99 0.20 10.18 -16.85
N MET A 100 0.04 11.08 -15.87
CA MET A 100 1.06 12.05 -15.50
C MET A 100 1.59 11.74 -14.11
N GLN A 101 2.92 11.88 -13.93
CA GLN A 101 3.58 11.77 -12.64
C GLN A 101 4.32 13.06 -12.32
N LEU A 102 4.31 13.49 -11.06
CA LEU A 102 5.43 14.23 -10.52
C LEU A 102 6.57 13.23 -10.36
N ASP A 103 7.53 13.26 -11.26
CA ASP A 103 8.76 12.48 -11.15
C ASP A 103 9.86 13.37 -10.57
N ALA A 104 10.61 12.88 -9.60
CA ALA A 104 11.69 13.61 -8.96
C ALA A 104 12.85 12.67 -8.59
N GLU A 105 14.06 13.22 -8.62
CA GLU A 105 15.26 12.52 -8.17
C GLU A 105 16.16 13.50 -7.40
N MET A 106 16.83 13.00 -6.36
CA MET A 106 17.71 13.79 -5.51
C MET A 106 19.00 13.02 -5.24
N SER A 107 20.16 13.74 -5.30
CA SER A 107 21.47 13.21 -4.93
C SER A 107 21.83 13.57 -3.48
N PHE A 108 22.64 12.74 -2.82
CA PHE A 108 23.24 12.98 -1.50
C PHE A 108 22.22 13.24 -0.39
N VAL A 109 21.11 12.50 -0.38
CA VAL A 109 20.00 12.68 0.54
C VAL A 109 19.64 11.39 1.25
N THR A 110 18.97 11.52 2.38
CA THR A 110 18.35 10.43 3.12
C THR A 110 16.92 10.18 2.66
N LYS A 111 16.30 9.08 3.13
CA LYS A 111 14.88 8.81 2.92
C LYS A 111 14.02 10.00 3.40
N ASP A 112 14.29 10.51 4.59
CA ASP A 112 13.47 11.58 5.19
C ASP A 112 13.56 12.90 4.43
N ASP A 113 14.70 13.20 3.80
CA ASP A 113 14.83 14.37 2.92
C ASP A 113 13.89 14.27 1.71
N VAL A 114 13.80 13.06 1.11
CA VAL A 114 12.89 12.83 -0.03
C VAL A 114 11.44 12.90 0.40
N LEU A 115 11.08 12.22 1.52
CA LEU A 115 9.71 12.26 2.05
C LEU A 115 9.30 13.70 2.39
N GLY A 116 10.18 14.49 2.99
CA GLY A 116 9.96 15.90 3.30
C GLY A 116 9.68 16.73 2.03
N ALA A 117 10.53 16.59 1.03
CA ALA A 117 10.41 17.36 -0.21
C ALA A 117 9.12 17.05 -0.99
N ILE A 118 8.77 15.78 -1.11
CA ILE A 118 7.54 15.34 -1.79
C ILE A 118 6.29 15.69 -0.97
N SER A 119 6.34 15.55 0.37
CA SER A 119 5.24 16.00 1.25
C SER A 119 4.92 17.47 1.04
N GLU A 120 5.94 18.32 0.94
CA GLU A 120 5.75 19.76 0.69
C GLU A 120 5.00 20.00 -0.63
N ALA A 121 5.39 19.34 -1.71
CA ALA A 121 4.73 19.45 -3.01
C ALA A 121 3.27 18.95 -2.98
N VAL A 122 3.02 17.82 -2.32
CA VAL A 122 1.67 17.24 -2.19
C VAL A 122 0.77 18.11 -1.34
N MET A 123 1.28 18.61 -0.21
CA MET A 123 0.52 19.49 0.69
C MET A 123 0.21 20.85 0.03
N ALA A 124 1.15 21.42 -0.71
CA ALA A 124 0.91 22.64 -1.49
C ALA A 124 -0.15 22.43 -2.58
N ALA A 125 -0.14 21.26 -3.25
CA ALA A 125 -1.16 20.91 -4.23
C ALA A 125 -2.55 20.74 -3.59
N ALA A 126 -2.63 20.07 -2.44
CA ALA A 126 -3.86 19.90 -1.68
C ALA A 126 -4.42 21.26 -1.19
N GLU A 127 -3.58 22.11 -0.61
CA GLU A 127 -3.94 23.48 -0.18
C GLU A 127 -4.51 24.30 -1.33
N ALA A 128 -3.89 24.24 -2.50
CA ALA A 128 -4.38 24.95 -3.69
C ALA A 128 -5.79 24.54 -4.14
N VAL A 129 -6.21 23.31 -3.82
CA VAL A 129 -7.54 22.77 -4.17
C VAL A 129 -8.54 22.94 -3.04
N LEU A 130 -8.14 22.65 -1.81
CA LEU A 130 -9.00 22.60 -0.63
C LEU A 130 -9.17 23.99 0.02
N GLY A 131 -8.22 24.90 -0.19
CA GLY A 131 -8.19 26.22 0.44
C GLY A 131 -7.56 26.23 1.83
N GLU A 132 -7.19 25.07 2.35
CA GLU A 132 -6.47 24.90 3.61
C GLU A 132 -5.36 23.86 3.46
N ARG A 133 -4.29 24.04 4.22
CA ARG A 133 -3.16 23.12 4.19
C ARG A 133 -3.47 21.89 5.05
N PRO A 134 -3.33 20.66 4.50
CA PRO A 134 -3.47 19.46 5.30
C PRO A 134 -2.44 19.38 6.44
N PRO A 135 -2.72 18.59 7.50
CA PRO A 135 -1.75 18.34 8.55
C PRO A 135 -0.51 17.61 8.00
N GLN A 136 0.57 17.62 8.78
CA GLN A 136 1.77 16.87 8.43
C GLN A 136 1.43 15.40 8.14
N ILE A 137 2.04 14.84 7.09
CA ILE A 137 1.84 13.46 6.70
C ILE A 137 2.55 12.54 7.69
N GLU A 138 1.79 11.67 8.34
CA GLU A 138 2.34 10.67 9.27
C GLU A 138 3.07 9.54 8.54
N GLN A 139 3.98 8.88 9.25
CA GLN A 139 4.71 7.70 8.74
C GLN A 139 4.33 6.48 9.55
N ILE A 140 4.10 5.36 8.88
CA ILE A 140 3.96 4.03 9.49
C ILE A 140 4.82 3.03 8.72
N THR A 141 5.30 1.99 9.41
CA THR A 141 6.02 0.93 8.72
C THR A 141 5.06 0.05 7.91
N TRP A 142 5.57 -0.61 6.88
CA TRP A 142 4.80 -1.61 6.14
C TRP A 142 4.25 -2.70 7.07
N LEU A 143 5.06 -3.13 8.04
CA LEU A 143 4.63 -4.14 9.01
C LEU A 143 3.47 -3.65 9.89
N ASP A 144 3.50 -2.39 10.33
CA ASP A 144 2.40 -1.78 11.07
C ASP A 144 1.14 -1.63 10.19
N ALA A 145 1.30 -1.21 8.93
CA ALA A 145 0.19 -1.13 7.98
C ALA A 145 -0.49 -2.48 7.81
N MET A 146 0.28 -3.55 7.60
CA MET A 146 -0.24 -4.91 7.48
C MET A 146 -0.86 -5.42 8.77
N ASN A 147 -0.22 -5.22 9.92
CA ASN A 147 -0.73 -5.71 11.20
C ASN A 147 -2.00 -5.00 11.65
N ARG A 148 -2.12 -3.68 11.43
CA ARG A 148 -3.25 -2.86 11.89
C ARG A 148 -4.39 -2.81 10.88
N PHE A 149 -4.09 -2.77 9.59
CA PHE A 149 -5.10 -2.54 8.55
C PHE A 149 -5.21 -3.70 7.56
N GLY A 150 -4.29 -4.66 7.60
CA GLY A 150 -4.27 -5.84 6.74
C GLY A 150 -3.84 -5.56 5.29
N LEU A 151 -3.49 -4.33 4.95
CA LEU A 151 -3.11 -3.90 3.60
C LEU A 151 -1.99 -2.86 3.66
N ASP A 152 -1.11 -2.86 2.66
CA ASP A 152 -0.03 -1.90 2.49
C ASP A 152 -0.49 -0.49 2.05
N LYS A 153 -1.76 -0.36 1.69
CA LYS A 153 -2.41 0.91 1.30
C LYS A 153 -3.62 1.19 2.19
N PRO A 154 -3.40 1.52 3.48
CA PRO A 154 -4.48 1.65 4.44
C PRO A 154 -5.35 2.88 4.17
N ASP A 155 -6.66 2.72 4.28
CA ASP A 155 -7.58 3.84 4.38
C ASP A 155 -7.68 4.26 5.85
N MET A 156 -7.09 5.41 6.17
CA MET A 156 -6.99 5.94 7.54
C MET A 156 -8.21 6.77 7.97
N ARG A 157 -9.28 6.84 7.14
CA ARG A 157 -10.47 7.63 7.44
C ARG A 157 -11.40 6.99 8.46
N PHE A 158 -11.24 5.70 8.70
CA PHE A 158 -12.10 4.94 9.60
C PHE A 158 -11.30 3.94 10.43
N GLY A 159 -11.86 3.54 11.57
CA GLY A 159 -11.27 2.59 12.50
C GLY A 159 -11.29 1.14 12.00
N MET A 160 -11.71 0.21 12.85
CA MET A 160 -11.70 -1.24 12.63
C MET A 160 -10.28 -1.78 12.39
N GLU A 161 -9.33 -1.43 13.25
CA GLU A 161 -7.99 -2.03 13.17
C GLU A 161 -8.06 -3.53 13.51
N LEU A 162 -7.19 -4.30 12.87
CA LEU A 162 -7.04 -5.73 13.13
C LEU A 162 -6.43 -5.94 14.52
N VAL A 163 -6.93 -6.94 15.23
CA VAL A 163 -6.43 -7.34 16.56
C VAL A 163 -5.70 -8.67 16.44
N GLU A 164 -4.47 -8.74 16.96
CA GLU A 164 -3.69 -9.98 17.05
C GLU A 164 -4.25 -10.88 18.15
N LEU A 165 -4.58 -12.12 17.83
CA LEU A 165 -5.28 -13.06 18.72
C LEU A 165 -4.56 -14.40 18.89
N THR A 166 -3.43 -14.63 18.25
CA THR A 166 -2.70 -15.90 18.29
C THR A 166 -2.40 -16.34 19.73
N SER A 167 -1.98 -15.40 20.58
CA SER A 167 -1.71 -15.67 22.01
C SER A 167 -2.96 -15.98 22.82
N VAL A 168 -4.14 -15.45 22.44
CA VAL A 168 -5.42 -15.74 23.09
C VAL A 168 -5.80 -17.19 22.95
N PHE A 169 -5.44 -17.80 21.83
CA PHE A 169 -5.75 -19.19 21.50
C PHE A 169 -4.55 -20.13 21.64
N ALA A 170 -3.50 -19.73 22.35
CA ALA A 170 -2.38 -20.60 22.66
C ALA A 170 -2.85 -21.84 23.46
N GLY A 171 -2.68 -23.05 22.88
CA GLY A 171 -3.14 -24.29 23.52
C GLY A 171 -4.62 -24.63 23.31
N THR A 172 -5.32 -23.95 22.41
CA THR A 172 -6.72 -24.23 22.07
C THR A 172 -6.92 -25.66 21.53
N GLU A 173 -8.05 -26.29 21.89
CA GLU A 173 -8.46 -27.58 21.34
C GLU A 173 -9.16 -27.42 19.97
N PHE A 174 -9.51 -26.21 19.57
CA PHE A 174 -10.14 -25.94 18.27
C PHE A 174 -9.11 -26.07 17.15
N LYS A 175 -9.12 -27.18 16.45
CA LYS A 175 -8.10 -27.58 15.47
C LYS A 175 -7.78 -26.52 14.41
N ALA A 176 -8.78 -25.77 13.94
CA ALA A 176 -8.56 -24.73 12.93
C ALA A 176 -7.68 -23.58 13.45
N PHE A 177 -7.78 -23.26 14.75
CA PHE A 177 -6.96 -22.25 15.40
C PHE A 177 -5.61 -22.82 15.84
N ALA A 178 -5.59 -24.04 16.37
CA ALA A 178 -4.36 -24.71 16.82
C ALA A 178 -3.31 -24.92 15.71
N GLN A 179 -3.72 -24.99 14.45
CA GLN A 179 -2.86 -25.23 13.29
C GLN A 179 -2.51 -23.94 12.52
N ALA A 180 -3.03 -22.79 12.93
CA ALA A 180 -2.78 -21.54 12.25
C ALA A 180 -1.45 -20.91 12.69
N GLU A 181 -0.76 -20.29 11.74
CA GLU A 181 0.42 -19.46 12.02
C GLU A 181 0.01 -18.17 12.73
N SER A 182 -1.10 -17.57 12.30
CA SER A 182 -1.62 -16.31 12.82
C SER A 182 -3.14 -16.37 12.94
N ILE A 183 -3.65 -15.79 14.02
CA ILE A 183 -5.07 -15.58 14.26
C ILE A 183 -5.27 -14.10 14.50
N LYS A 184 -6.03 -13.45 13.63
CA LYS A 184 -6.41 -12.04 13.82
C LYS A 184 -7.92 -11.89 13.81
N GLY A 185 -8.39 -10.80 14.40
CA GLY A 185 -9.79 -10.43 14.46
C GLY A 185 -10.05 -9.02 13.96
N LEU A 186 -11.24 -8.81 13.43
CA LEU A 186 -11.81 -7.53 13.06
C LEU A 186 -13.09 -7.32 13.85
N ARG A 187 -13.17 -6.22 14.62
CA ARG A 187 -14.37 -5.83 15.36
C ARG A 187 -15.19 -4.87 14.52
N VAL A 188 -16.39 -5.26 14.17
CA VAL A 188 -17.40 -4.39 13.57
C VAL A 188 -18.24 -3.80 14.71
N ASP A 189 -17.90 -2.57 15.08
CA ASP A 189 -18.55 -1.84 16.18
C ASP A 189 -19.99 -1.48 15.81
N ALA A 190 -20.94 -1.95 16.59
CA ALA A 190 -22.37 -1.76 16.36
C ALA A 190 -22.83 -0.28 16.46
N ALA A 191 -22.12 0.55 17.23
CA ALA A 191 -22.44 1.96 17.34
C ALA A 191 -22.07 2.73 16.08
N THR A 192 -20.96 2.34 15.42
CA THR A 192 -20.47 2.98 14.19
C THR A 192 -21.04 2.33 12.93
N TYR A 193 -21.21 1.00 12.93
CA TYR A 193 -21.63 0.19 11.79
C TYR A 193 -22.85 -0.69 12.10
N PRO A 194 -24.00 -0.11 12.50
CA PRO A 194 -25.15 -0.88 12.99
C PRO A 194 -25.69 -1.86 11.95
N ASP A 195 -25.70 -1.48 10.68
CA ASP A 195 -26.18 -2.34 9.59
C ASP A 195 -25.29 -3.59 9.42
N ALA A 196 -23.96 -3.41 9.48
CA ALA A 196 -23.00 -4.51 9.31
C ALA A 196 -22.95 -5.40 10.55
N ALA A 197 -22.98 -4.84 11.75
CA ALA A 197 -23.03 -5.58 12.99
C ALA A 197 -24.29 -6.45 13.11
N SER A 198 -25.41 -6.00 12.52
CA SER A 198 -26.70 -6.72 12.51
C SER A 198 -26.85 -7.77 11.38
N TYR A 199 -25.84 -8.06 10.59
CA TYR A 199 -25.90 -8.97 9.45
C TYR A 199 -26.57 -10.31 9.79
N GLY A 200 -27.59 -10.68 9.01
CA GLY A 200 -28.24 -11.99 9.07
C GLY A 200 -27.39 -13.07 8.41
N ARG A 201 -27.83 -14.34 8.53
CA ARG A 201 -27.11 -15.52 8.07
C ARG A 201 -26.59 -15.41 6.63
N ASN A 202 -27.46 -15.00 5.70
CA ASN A 202 -27.08 -14.88 4.28
C ASN A 202 -25.92 -13.91 4.03
N LYS A 203 -25.86 -12.81 4.77
CA LYS A 203 -24.77 -11.83 4.70
C LYS A 203 -23.48 -12.39 5.29
N LEU A 204 -23.55 -13.11 6.39
CA LEU A 204 -22.41 -13.76 7.06
C LEU A 204 -21.84 -14.90 6.18
N ASP A 205 -22.71 -15.67 5.52
CA ASP A 205 -22.29 -16.68 4.55
C ASP A 205 -21.60 -16.02 3.34
N ALA A 206 -22.12 -14.90 2.84
CA ALA A 206 -21.48 -14.13 1.77
C ALA A 206 -20.08 -13.58 2.16
N LEU A 207 -19.91 -13.10 3.40
CA LEU A 207 -18.59 -12.69 3.91
C LEU A 207 -17.63 -13.90 4.00
N THR A 208 -18.13 -15.07 4.40
CA THR A 208 -17.34 -16.31 4.44
C THR A 208 -16.88 -16.73 3.03
N ASP A 209 -17.77 -16.64 2.05
CA ASP A 209 -17.42 -16.95 0.66
C ASP A 209 -16.44 -15.92 0.08
N ARG A 210 -16.61 -14.64 0.45
CA ARG A 210 -15.66 -13.57 0.10
C ARG A 210 -14.27 -13.85 0.68
N ALA A 211 -14.18 -14.21 1.96
CA ALA A 211 -12.92 -14.58 2.60
C ALA A 211 -12.22 -15.75 1.89
N LYS A 212 -12.97 -16.78 1.48
CA LYS A 212 -12.44 -17.90 0.71
C LYS A 212 -11.95 -17.49 -0.69
N GLN A 213 -12.66 -16.58 -1.36
CA GLN A 213 -12.24 -16.05 -2.67
C GLN A 213 -10.91 -15.29 -2.59
N ILE A 214 -10.61 -14.66 -1.44
CA ILE A 214 -9.34 -13.97 -1.20
C ILE A 214 -8.22 -14.97 -0.87
N GLY A 215 -8.56 -16.15 -0.33
CA GLY A 215 -7.60 -17.23 -0.05
C GLY A 215 -7.68 -17.86 1.33
N ALA A 216 -8.56 -17.40 2.22
CA ALA A 216 -8.71 -18.02 3.53
C ALA A 216 -9.38 -19.40 3.43
N LYS A 217 -9.02 -20.31 4.32
CA LYS A 217 -9.71 -21.59 4.50
C LYS A 217 -11.14 -21.42 5.01
N GLY A 218 -11.42 -20.33 5.71
CA GLY A 218 -12.73 -19.99 6.23
C GLY A 218 -12.72 -18.66 6.99
N LEU A 219 -13.93 -18.25 7.40
CA LEU A 219 -14.14 -17.08 8.26
C LEU A 219 -14.95 -17.53 9.48
N VAL A 220 -14.45 -17.21 10.66
CA VAL A 220 -15.21 -17.35 11.90
C VAL A 220 -15.89 -16.02 12.20
N TRP A 221 -17.20 -16.05 12.39
CA TRP A 221 -17.94 -14.88 12.82
C TRP A 221 -18.61 -15.15 14.17
N MET A 222 -18.71 -14.12 15.01
CA MET A 222 -19.35 -14.19 16.33
C MET A 222 -20.13 -12.91 16.57
N LYS A 223 -21.40 -13.03 16.95
CA LYS A 223 -22.21 -11.91 17.44
C LYS A 223 -22.08 -11.80 18.95
N VAL A 224 -21.88 -10.59 19.43
CA VAL A 224 -21.75 -10.30 20.85
C VAL A 224 -23.15 -9.97 21.42
N GLY A 225 -23.68 -10.84 22.23
CA GLY A 225 -24.97 -10.65 22.88
C GLY A 225 -24.86 -9.92 24.22
N GLU A 226 -26.00 -9.83 24.91
CA GLU A 226 -26.09 -9.30 26.28
C GLU A 226 -25.19 -10.10 27.23
N GLY A 227 -24.56 -9.41 28.19
CA GLY A 227 -23.59 -10.02 29.09
C GLY A 227 -22.33 -10.55 28.41
N LEU A 228 -22.03 -10.08 27.18
CA LEU A 228 -20.88 -10.47 26.37
C LEU A 228 -20.89 -11.94 25.93
N ALA A 229 -22.05 -12.57 25.88
CA ALA A 229 -22.24 -13.92 25.36
C ALA A 229 -21.92 -13.94 23.83
N LEU A 230 -21.20 -14.96 23.38
CA LEU A 230 -20.81 -15.10 21.96
C LEU A 230 -21.76 -16.07 21.24
N ASP A 231 -22.53 -15.56 20.29
CA ASP A 231 -23.38 -16.36 19.40
C ASP A 231 -22.64 -16.69 18.12
N SER A 232 -22.21 -17.94 17.99
CA SER A 232 -21.47 -18.46 16.83
C SER A 232 -21.53 -19.98 16.78
N PRO A 233 -21.53 -20.58 15.57
CA PRO A 233 -21.42 -22.03 15.41
C PRO A 233 -20.15 -22.63 16.05
N VAL A 234 -19.09 -21.82 16.19
CA VAL A 234 -17.80 -22.28 16.73
C VAL A 234 -17.62 -21.99 18.21
N ALA A 235 -18.47 -21.16 18.83
CA ALA A 235 -18.34 -20.80 20.24
C ALA A 235 -18.32 -22.01 21.20
N LYS A 236 -19.01 -23.10 20.85
CA LYS A 236 -19.03 -24.35 21.62
C LYS A 236 -17.69 -25.10 21.67
N PHE A 237 -16.74 -24.78 20.77
CA PHE A 237 -15.42 -25.39 20.73
C PHE A 237 -14.37 -24.57 21.50
N LEU A 238 -14.75 -23.40 21.98
CA LEU A 238 -13.90 -22.51 22.77
C LEU A 238 -14.24 -22.64 24.26
N SER A 239 -13.22 -22.72 25.09
CA SER A 239 -13.37 -22.68 26.54
C SER A 239 -13.92 -21.33 27.03
N ASP A 240 -14.43 -21.26 28.25
CA ASP A 240 -14.90 -20.01 28.84
C ASP A 240 -13.75 -18.99 28.97
N ALA A 241 -12.55 -19.44 29.29
CA ALA A 241 -11.36 -18.60 29.38
C ALA A 241 -10.98 -17.97 28.02
N GLU A 242 -11.01 -18.76 26.96
CA GLU A 242 -10.73 -18.27 25.59
C GLU A 242 -11.79 -17.25 25.16
N ARG A 243 -13.07 -17.51 25.42
CA ARG A 243 -14.16 -16.57 25.11
C ARG A 243 -14.00 -15.24 25.85
N ALA A 244 -13.70 -15.30 27.15
CA ALA A 244 -13.47 -14.10 27.95
C ALA A 244 -12.24 -13.31 27.47
N SER A 245 -11.14 -14.00 27.17
CA SER A 245 -9.92 -13.40 26.66
C SER A 245 -10.11 -12.77 25.28
N LEU A 246 -10.86 -13.43 24.37
CA LEU A 246 -11.24 -12.91 23.06
C LEU A 246 -12.03 -11.60 23.18
N VAL A 247 -13.09 -11.59 24.00
CA VAL A 247 -13.93 -10.41 24.25
C VAL A 247 -13.08 -9.26 24.78
N ALA A 248 -12.20 -9.53 25.74
CA ALA A 248 -11.31 -8.53 26.33
C ALA A 248 -10.30 -7.98 25.30
N ALA A 249 -9.63 -8.86 24.53
CA ALA A 249 -8.64 -8.48 23.54
C ALA A 249 -9.25 -7.64 22.40
N MET A 250 -10.47 -7.98 21.98
CA MET A 250 -11.21 -7.25 20.94
C MET A 250 -11.88 -5.97 21.47
N GLY A 251 -11.94 -5.75 22.78
CA GLY A 251 -12.70 -4.66 23.39
C GLY A 251 -14.18 -4.73 23.01
N ALA A 252 -14.72 -5.95 22.85
CA ALA A 252 -16.04 -6.18 22.29
C ALA A 252 -17.15 -5.69 23.22
N GLN A 253 -18.23 -5.18 22.63
CA GLN A 253 -19.41 -4.67 23.31
C GLN A 253 -20.67 -5.43 22.84
N PRO A 254 -21.74 -5.46 23.63
CA PRO A 254 -23.01 -6.03 23.18
C PRO A 254 -23.49 -5.39 21.88
N GLY A 255 -23.88 -6.23 20.93
CA GLY A 255 -24.31 -5.82 19.59
C GLY A 255 -23.21 -5.90 18.51
N ASP A 256 -21.93 -5.97 18.88
CA ASP A 256 -20.83 -6.05 17.93
C ASP A 256 -20.82 -7.37 17.15
N LEU A 257 -20.21 -7.31 15.97
CA LEU A 257 -19.86 -8.49 15.17
C LEU A 257 -18.34 -8.64 15.13
N LEU A 258 -17.85 -9.81 15.54
CA LEU A 258 -16.44 -10.17 15.47
C LEU A 258 -16.21 -11.10 14.26
N LEU A 259 -15.22 -10.78 13.45
CA LEU A 259 -14.77 -11.59 12.32
C LEU A 259 -13.34 -12.03 12.57
N LEU A 260 -13.07 -13.35 12.52
CA LEU A 260 -11.74 -13.89 12.78
C LEU A 260 -11.29 -14.77 11.61
N VAL A 261 -10.00 -14.64 11.29
CA VAL A 261 -9.31 -15.51 10.32
C VAL A 261 -8.13 -16.16 11.02
N ALA A 262 -7.93 -17.44 10.73
CA ALA A 262 -6.84 -18.26 11.25
C ALA A 262 -6.18 -18.97 10.05
N ASP A 263 -5.01 -18.51 9.65
CA ASP A 263 -4.26 -19.02 8.48
C ASP A 263 -2.78 -18.60 8.58
N THR A 264 -2.07 -18.47 7.45
CA THR A 264 -0.78 -17.77 7.41
C THR A 264 -0.97 -16.30 7.78
N TRP A 265 0.07 -15.65 8.29
CA TRP A 265 0.00 -14.23 8.63
C TRP A 265 -0.42 -13.35 7.44
N SER A 266 0.15 -13.60 6.24
CA SER A 266 -0.18 -12.84 5.04
C SER A 266 -1.65 -12.99 4.64
N THR A 267 -2.14 -14.25 4.54
CA THR A 267 -3.55 -14.54 4.21
C THR A 267 -4.51 -13.90 5.22
N THR A 268 -4.16 -13.97 6.51
CA THR A 268 -4.97 -13.41 7.59
C THR A 268 -5.09 -11.89 7.46
N CYS A 269 -3.97 -11.20 7.17
CA CYS A 269 -3.95 -9.77 6.92
C CYS A 269 -4.78 -9.40 5.68
N ASP A 270 -4.49 -10.01 4.53
CA ASP A 270 -5.14 -9.70 3.25
C ASP A 270 -6.67 -9.88 3.30
N VAL A 271 -7.12 -10.95 3.93
CA VAL A 271 -8.54 -11.26 4.05
C VAL A 271 -9.24 -10.24 4.97
N LEU A 272 -8.71 -10.03 6.18
CA LEU A 272 -9.35 -9.10 7.11
C LEU A 272 -9.23 -7.65 6.66
N GLY A 273 -8.13 -7.26 6.04
CA GLY A 273 -7.96 -5.92 5.47
C GLY A 273 -8.95 -5.65 4.32
N THR A 274 -9.19 -6.65 3.47
CA THR A 274 -10.20 -6.56 2.41
C THR A 274 -11.60 -6.47 3.00
N LEU A 275 -11.96 -7.34 3.95
CA LEU A 275 -13.27 -7.30 4.62
C LEU A 275 -13.47 -5.99 5.39
N ARG A 276 -12.43 -5.45 6.01
CA ARG A 276 -12.43 -4.13 6.64
C ARG A 276 -12.88 -3.04 5.65
N ASN A 277 -12.28 -3.04 4.46
CA ASN A 277 -12.66 -2.10 3.40
C ASN A 277 -14.07 -2.35 2.85
N ASP A 278 -14.44 -3.61 2.62
CA ASP A 278 -15.77 -3.97 2.11
C ASP A 278 -16.90 -3.54 3.09
N ILE A 279 -16.62 -3.52 4.40
CA ILE A 279 -17.61 -3.18 5.44
C ILE A 279 -17.61 -1.68 5.75
N GLY A 280 -16.44 -1.06 5.93
CA GLY A 280 -16.34 0.24 6.59
C GLY A 280 -15.80 1.38 5.75
N ARG A 281 -15.23 1.09 4.56
CA ARG A 281 -14.63 2.14 3.73
C ARG A 281 -15.68 3.14 3.24
N PRO A 282 -15.55 4.43 3.59
CA PRO A 282 -16.46 5.45 3.07
C PRO A 282 -16.24 5.65 1.56
N PRO A 283 -17.24 6.16 0.83
CA PRO A 283 -17.08 6.55 -0.57
C PRO A 283 -15.84 7.43 -0.79
N VAL A 284 -15.20 7.32 -1.96
CA VAL A 284 -13.92 7.99 -2.25
C VAL A 284 -13.99 9.51 -2.05
N HIS A 285 -15.14 10.11 -2.32
CA HIS A 285 -15.37 11.56 -2.25
C HIS A 285 -15.87 12.05 -0.88
N GLU A 286 -16.02 11.16 0.09
CA GLU A 286 -16.51 11.49 1.43
C GLU A 286 -15.39 11.45 2.47
N GLY A 287 -15.53 12.27 3.52
CA GLY A 287 -14.59 12.35 4.63
C GLY A 287 -13.33 13.16 4.31
N PRO A 288 -12.41 13.24 5.28
CA PRO A 288 -11.18 14.00 5.14
C PRO A 288 -10.19 13.33 4.19
N TYR A 289 -9.28 14.12 3.62
CA TYR A 289 -8.12 13.59 2.90
C TYR A 289 -7.05 13.17 3.92
N ARG A 290 -6.86 11.86 4.10
CA ARG A 290 -5.88 11.27 5.01
C ARG A 290 -4.71 10.72 4.23
N TYR A 291 -3.57 11.41 4.34
CA TYR A 291 -2.30 10.98 3.75
C TYR A 291 -1.50 10.20 4.79
N VAL A 292 -0.78 9.19 4.33
CA VAL A 292 0.17 8.43 5.14
C VAL A 292 1.34 7.95 4.27
N TRP A 293 2.56 8.06 4.77
CA TRP A 293 3.70 7.37 4.22
C TRP A 293 3.78 5.97 4.82
N VAL A 294 3.75 4.97 3.97
CA VAL A 294 4.11 3.59 4.34
C VAL A 294 5.56 3.39 3.95
N ILE A 295 6.38 3.00 4.91
CA ILE A 295 7.85 2.92 4.78
C ILE A 295 8.37 1.53 5.13
N ASP A 296 9.64 1.27 4.83
CA ASP A 296 10.36 0.07 5.24
C ASP A 296 9.69 -1.22 4.76
N PHE A 297 9.36 -1.25 3.47
CA PHE A 297 8.79 -2.42 2.80
C PHE A 297 9.77 -3.61 2.83
N PRO A 298 9.30 -4.86 2.68
CA PRO A 298 10.18 -6.00 2.45
C PRO A 298 11.04 -5.79 1.20
N LEU A 299 12.34 -6.07 1.29
CA LEU A 299 13.21 -6.04 0.11
C LEU A 299 12.84 -7.12 -0.90
N PHE A 300 12.45 -8.30 -0.39
CA PHE A 300 12.02 -9.44 -1.18
C PHE A 300 10.62 -9.90 -0.76
N VAL A 301 9.81 -10.30 -1.74
CA VAL A 301 8.41 -10.76 -1.52
C VAL A 301 8.23 -12.26 -1.70
N GLY A 302 9.29 -12.98 -1.98
CA GLY A 302 9.27 -14.43 -2.16
C GLY A 302 10.52 -14.95 -2.85
N VAL A 303 10.50 -16.25 -3.15
CA VAL A 303 11.57 -16.92 -3.90
C VAL A 303 11.01 -17.38 -5.24
N ASN A 304 11.68 -17.03 -6.32
CA ASN A 304 11.31 -17.48 -7.66
C ASN A 304 11.45 -19.01 -7.74
N ALA A 305 10.35 -19.70 -7.99
CA ALA A 305 10.30 -21.17 -7.99
C ALA A 305 11.20 -21.81 -9.06
N THR A 306 11.50 -21.09 -10.16
CA THR A 306 12.34 -21.61 -11.25
C THR A 306 13.83 -21.41 -10.98
N THR A 307 14.21 -20.25 -10.45
CA THR A 307 15.63 -19.87 -10.27
C THR A 307 16.14 -20.08 -8.85
N GLY A 308 15.26 -20.27 -7.87
CA GLY A 308 15.59 -20.35 -6.45
C GLY A 308 16.11 -19.02 -5.86
N LYS A 309 16.01 -17.91 -6.58
CA LYS A 309 16.51 -16.61 -6.15
C LYS A 309 15.42 -15.78 -5.48
N PRO A 310 15.78 -14.93 -4.48
CA PRO A 310 14.86 -13.95 -3.92
C PRO A 310 14.29 -13.03 -5.00
N GLN A 311 13.01 -12.70 -4.89
CA GLN A 311 12.28 -11.86 -5.82
C GLN A 311 12.11 -10.46 -5.21
N PRO A 312 12.65 -9.39 -5.84
CA PRO A 312 12.51 -8.04 -5.32
C PRO A 312 11.04 -7.61 -5.15
N GLY A 313 10.74 -6.96 -4.04
CA GLY A 313 9.39 -6.48 -3.73
C GLY A 313 8.99 -5.25 -4.55
N HIS A 314 9.92 -4.33 -4.75
CA HIS A 314 9.73 -3.13 -5.58
C HIS A 314 10.57 -3.21 -6.84
N HIS A 315 11.82 -2.78 -6.77
CA HIS A 315 12.75 -2.80 -7.89
C HIS A 315 14.12 -3.34 -7.44
N PRO A 316 14.88 -4.07 -8.28
CA PRO A 316 16.15 -4.66 -7.91
C PRO A 316 17.25 -3.64 -7.55
N PHE A 317 17.06 -2.36 -7.78
CA PHE A 317 17.97 -1.30 -7.36
C PHE A 317 17.56 -0.57 -6.06
N CYS A 318 16.53 -1.05 -5.34
CA CYS A 318 16.16 -0.50 -4.04
C CYS A 318 17.22 -0.86 -2.99
N GLN A 319 17.67 0.14 -2.23
CA GLN A 319 18.68 -0.07 -1.19
C GLN A 319 18.10 -0.86 -0.01
N PRO A 320 18.80 -1.92 0.46
CA PRO A 320 18.48 -2.56 1.72
C PRO A 320 18.55 -1.57 2.89
N HIS A 321 17.72 -1.76 3.90
CA HIS A 321 17.79 -0.99 5.13
C HIS A 321 19.15 -1.22 5.80
N PRO A 322 19.90 -0.19 6.23
CA PRO A 322 21.25 -0.33 6.77
C PRO A 322 21.37 -1.31 7.94
N GLU A 323 20.36 -1.35 8.79
CA GLU A 323 20.32 -2.27 9.96
C GLU A 323 20.18 -3.74 9.58
N ASP A 324 19.78 -4.04 8.35
CA ASP A 324 19.44 -5.39 7.88
C ASP A 324 20.49 -5.98 6.93
N ILE A 325 21.51 -5.22 6.53
CA ILE A 325 22.52 -5.60 5.52
C ILE A 325 23.21 -6.92 5.87
N GLU A 326 23.49 -7.18 7.15
CA GLU A 326 24.15 -8.41 7.60
C GLU A 326 23.29 -9.67 7.39
N ARG A 327 21.97 -9.50 7.26
CA ARG A 327 21.02 -10.60 7.03
C ARG A 327 20.77 -10.90 5.55
N LEU A 328 21.34 -10.11 4.64
CA LEU A 328 21.04 -10.18 3.22
C LEU A 328 21.28 -11.58 2.62
N GLU A 329 22.32 -12.29 3.05
CA GLU A 329 22.62 -13.64 2.59
C GLU A 329 22.02 -14.73 3.48
N SER A 330 21.93 -14.50 4.80
CA SER A 330 21.52 -15.53 5.77
C SER A 330 20.00 -15.65 5.90
N ASP A 331 19.30 -14.52 5.78
CA ASP A 331 17.83 -14.43 5.90
C ASP A 331 17.29 -13.29 5.04
N PRO A 332 17.37 -13.40 3.70
CA PRO A 332 16.98 -12.32 2.79
C PRO A 332 15.52 -11.91 2.92
N MET A 333 14.63 -12.83 3.34
CA MET A 333 13.21 -12.54 3.47
C MET A 333 12.87 -11.62 4.66
N SER A 334 13.78 -11.46 5.62
CA SER A 334 13.62 -10.54 6.75
C SER A 334 14.21 -9.15 6.50
N VAL A 335 14.83 -8.93 5.34
CA VAL A 335 15.49 -7.66 5.01
C VAL A 335 14.47 -6.64 4.52
N ARG A 336 14.48 -5.45 5.13
CA ARG A 336 13.68 -4.30 4.70
C ARG A 336 14.39 -3.53 3.59
N ALA A 337 13.62 -2.88 2.74
CA ALA A 337 14.09 -1.90 1.76
C ALA A 337 13.87 -0.48 2.27
N LEU A 338 14.72 0.46 1.87
CA LEU A 338 14.46 1.89 2.00
C LEU A 338 13.47 2.34 0.89
N ALA A 339 12.34 1.63 0.79
CA ALA A 339 11.23 1.91 -0.10
C ALA A 339 10.06 2.53 0.67
N TYR A 340 9.28 3.34 -0.01
CA TYR A 340 8.17 4.08 0.58
C TYR A 340 7.07 4.33 -0.44
N ASP A 341 5.80 4.23 0.02
CA ASP A 341 4.61 4.60 -0.73
C ASP A 341 3.87 5.73 -0.03
N LEU A 342 3.42 6.72 -0.79
CA LEU A 342 2.47 7.71 -0.31
C LEU A 342 1.06 7.21 -0.60
N VAL A 343 0.27 7.07 0.44
CA VAL A 343 -1.10 6.59 0.38
C VAL A 343 -2.08 7.72 0.73
N LEU A 344 -3.15 7.84 -0.04
CA LEU A 344 -4.27 8.74 0.20
C LEU A 344 -5.57 7.95 0.22
N ASN A 345 -6.25 7.87 1.36
CA ASN A 345 -7.58 7.24 1.49
C ASN A 345 -7.62 5.81 0.91
N GLY A 346 -6.56 5.03 1.14
CA GLY A 346 -6.45 3.66 0.66
C GLY A 346 -6.05 3.52 -0.81
N TRP A 347 -5.52 4.57 -1.44
CA TRP A 347 -4.96 4.56 -2.79
C TRP A 347 -3.49 4.97 -2.76
N GLU A 348 -2.66 4.24 -3.46
CA GLU A 348 -1.28 4.64 -3.71
C GLU A 348 -1.26 5.88 -4.60
N LEU A 349 -0.76 6.97 -4.05
CA LEU A 349 -0.61 8.23 -4.77
C LEU A 349 0.74 8.32 -5.49
N GLY A 350 1.75 7.67 -4.94
CA GLY A 350 3.09 7.62 -5.50
C GLY A 350 4.00 6.72 -4.68
N SER A 351 5.12 6.34 -5.24
CA SER A 351 6.12 5.47 -4.60
C SER A 351 7.54 5.90 -4.93
N GLY A 352 8.50 5.42 -4.14
CA GLY A 352 9.90 5.65 -4.37
C GLY A 352 10.80 4.83 -3.47
N SER A 353 12.11 5.01 -3.63
CA SER A 353 13.10 4.37 -2.76
C SER A 353 14.43 5.10 -2.79
N ILE A 354 15.25 4.90 -1.77
CA ILE A 354 16.68 5.16 -1.88
C ILE A 354 17.28 4.08 -2.78
N ARG A 355 18.13 4.49 -3.71
CA ARG A 355 18.72 3.60 -4.72
C ARG A 355 20.08 3.05 -4.26
N ILE A 356 20.39 1.81 -4.66
CA ILE A 356 21.73 1.27 -4.51
C ILE A 356 22.66 2.07 -5.40
N HIS A 357 23.73 2.61 -4.84
CA HIS A 357 24.77 3.36 -5.56
C HIS A 357 26.13 2.67 -5.51
N GLU A 358 26.28 1.66 -4.65
CA GLU A 358 27.51 0.88 -4.54
C GLU A 358 27.45 -0.38 -5.41
N PRO A 359 28.38 -0.54 -6.39
CA PRO A 359 28.36 -1.69 -7.31
C PRO A 359 28.46 -3.05 -6.61
N GLU A 360 29.15 -3.13 -5.48
CA GLU A 360 29.25 -4.38 -4.73
C GLU A 360 27.94 -4.78 -4.07
N MET A 361 27.22 -3.81 -3.49
CA MET A 361 25.90 -4.04 -2.94
C MET A 361 24.92 -4.52 -4.01
N GLN A 362 24.99 -3.96 -5.23
CA GLN A 362 24.12 -4.37 -6.34
C GLN A 362 24.43 -5.81 -6.84
N ARG A 363 25.64 -6.29 -6.66
CA ARG A 363 26.02 -7.66 -7.05
C ARG A 363 25.59 -8.72 -6.00
N ARG A 364 25.51 -8.34 -4.73
CA ARG A 364 24.99 -9.19 -3.66
C ARG A 364 23.52 -9.43 -3.84
#